data_9f65d095cb40635785a0ddaa66a76461
#
_entry.id   9f65d095cb40635785a0ddaa66a76461
#
_cell.length_a   1.000
_cell.length_b   1.000
_cell.length_c   1.000
_cell.angle_alpha   90.00
_cell.angle_beta   90.00
_cell.angle_gamma   90.00
#
_symmetry.space_group_name_H-M   'P 1'
#
loop_
_entity.id
_entity.type
_entity.pdbx_description
1 polymer ?
#
loop_
_entity_poly.entity_id
_entity_poly.type
_entity_poly.pdbx_seq_one_letter_code
_entity_poly.pdbx_strand_id
1 'polypeptide(L)'
;MRVAVRPSVGPPLLLFHGWNGSSHNFGAWLPVLEPHFSVLAPDLPGCAGVATLSVTHTARAYADWALRAMDARGLDGVVAGGLCSGTAIALALAGIAPSRVRGLLLHTPFLRPGLIRPAIRAQLALLSSPLGVLFAPLRRSTTLSMLHRRLFAEAADVDAEHLAHDQADLLRADPAAARDLARDLFTVDRTAVLRAWTKPLAVVLADGDAFIDAPGTAAAVSLAAPQAMIARFPGGHGWTPAYREHQNEALAGLAARLTAALV
;
A
#
# COMPACT_ATOMS: atom_id res chain seq x y z
N MET A 1 -5.21 4.84 -17.81
CA MET A 1 -4.87 5.16 -16.42
C MET A 1 -5.88 6.19 -15.94
N ARG A 2 -6.87 5.78 -15.17
CA ARG A 2 -7.74 6.71 -14.46
C ARG A 2 -6.93 7.27 -13.31
N VAL A 3 -6.73 8.56 -13.26
CA VAL A 3 -6.03 9.27 -12.20
C VAL A 3 -7.05 10.25 -11.64
N ALA A 4 -7.37 10.13 -10.37
CA ALA A 4 -8.04 11.22 -9.68
C ALA A 4 -7.04 12.37 -9.55
N VAL A 5 -7.01 13.26 -10.52
CA VAL A 5 -6.22 14.50 -10.47
C VAL A 5 -7.18 15.60 -10.07
N ARG A 6 -7.05 16.08 -8.84
CA ARG A 6 -7.56 17.41 -8.50
C ARG A 6 -6.36 18.33 -8.40
N PRO A 7 -6.39 19.50 -9.07
CA PRO A 7 -5.31 20.47 -8.94
C PRO A 7 -5.27 20.96 -7.49
N SER A 8 -4.22 20.57 -6.78
CA SER A 8 -3.89 21.10 -5.45
C SER A 8 -2.53 21.79 -5.52
N VAL A 9 -2.28 22.70 -4.58
CA VAL A 9 -1.09 23.57 -4.57
C VAL A 9 0.15 22.86 -4.00
N GLY A 10 0.01 21.59 -3.51
CA GLY A 10 1.09 20.85 -2.85
C GLY A 10 1.98 20.03 -3.79
N PRO A 11 3.08 19.48 -3.25
CA PRO A 11 3.97 18.59 -4.00
C PRO A 11 3.22 17.34 -4.48
N PRO A 12 3.63 16.75 -5.65
CA PRO A 12 3.01 15.52 -6.14
C PRO A 12 3.17 14.36 -5.16
N LEU A 13 2.07 13.69 -4.83
CA LEU A 13 2.04 12.46 -4.04
C LEU A 13 1.55 11.31 -4.91
N LEU A 14 2.43 10.35 -5.21
CA LEU A 14 2.11 9.17 -5.99
C LEU A 14 1.77 8.02 -5.04
N LEU A 15 0.50 7.61 -4.99
CA LEU A 15 -0.03 6.58 -4.10
C LEU A 15 -0.23 5.25 -4.81
N PHE A 16 0.31 4.18 -4.23
CA PHE A 16 0.14 2.81 -4.69
C PHE A 16 -0.84 2.06 -3.77
N HIS A 17 -1.92 1.54 -4.34
CA HIS A 17 -2.95 0.80 -3.60
C HIS A 17 -2.48 -0.58 -3.13
N GLY A 18 -3.28 -1.20 -2.26
CA GLY A 18 -3.02 -2.52 -1.71
C GLY A 18 -3.23 -3.66 -2.72
N TRP A 19 -2.89 -4.87 -2.29
CA TRP A 19 -2.97 -6.10 -3.08
C TRP A 19 -4.39 -6.33 -3.61
N ASN A 20 -4.50 -6.54 -4.93
CA ASN A 20 -5.77 -6.71 -5.66
C ASN A 20 -6.78 -5.56 -5.51
N GLY A 21 -6.37 -4.40 -5.04
CA GLY A 21 -7.21 -3.23 -4.90
C GLY A 21 -7.21 -2.34 -6.14
N SER A 22 -7.66 -1.11 -5.93
CA SER A 22 -7.66 -0.03 -6.91
C SER A 22 -7.44 1.32 -6.22
N SER A 23 -7.41 2.39 -7.01
CA SER A 23 -7.39 3.77 -6.52
C SER A 23 -8.57 4.10 -5.59
N HIS A 24 -9.65 3.33 -5.64
CA HIS A 24 -10.80 3.44 -4.73
C HIS A 24 -10.41 3.26 -3.26
N ASN A 25 -9.37 2.49 -2.97
CA ASN A 25 -8.87 2.30 -1.60
C ASN A 25 -8.48 3.62 -0.91
N PHE A 26 -8.22 4.68 -1.67
CA PHE A 26 -7.82 5.99 -1.13
C PHE A 26 -8.99 6.97 -0.96
N GLY A 27 -10.23 6.58 -1.27
CA GLY A 27 -11.38 7.49 -1.20
C GLY A 27 -11.52 8.22 0.14
N ALA A 28 -11.32 7.51 1.25
CA ALA A 28 -11.36 8.10 2.60
C ALA A 28 -10.12 8.95 2.93
N TRP A 29 -9.01 8.81 2.20
CA TRP A 29 -7.77 9.55 2.45
C TRP A 29 -7.67 10.84 1.64
N LEU A 30 -8.34 10.91 0.48
CA LEU A 30 -8.24 12.06 -0.41
C LEU A 30 -8.59 13.38 0.30
N PRO A 31 -9.71 13.49 1.07
CA PRO A 31 -10.04 14.73 1.77
C PRO A 31 -8.97 15.17 2.78
N VAL A 32 -8.18 14.20 3.29
CA VAL A 32 -7.13 14.43 4.30
C VAL A 32 -5.80 14.78 3.65
N LEU A 33 -5.51 14.23 2.47
CA LEU A 33 -4.22 14.40 1.78
C LEU A 33 -4.22 15.57 0.79
N GLU A 34 -5.34 15.85 0.12
CA GLU A 34 -5.46 16.92 -0.88
C GLU A 34 -5.12 18.33 -0.36
N PRO A 35 -5.35 18.69 0.92
CA PRO A 35 -4.87 19.96 1.46
C PRO A 35 -3.34 20.12 1.48
N HIS A 36 -2.61 19.00 1.42
CA HIS A 36 -1.16 18.96 1.55
C HIS A 36 -0.44 18.57 0.25
N PHE A 37 -1.09 17.80 -0.63
CA PHE A 37 -0.47 17.17 -1.79
C PHE A 37 -1.34 17.25 -3.05
N SER A 38 -0.69 17.30 -4.21
CA SER A 38 -1.33 16.95 -5.47
C SER A 38 -1.34 15.42 -5.61
N VAL A 39 -2.48 14.79 -5.27
CA VAL A 39 -2.57 13.33 -5.17
C VAL A 39 -2.74 12.67 -6.54
N LEU A 40 -1.90 11.68 -6.81
CA LEU A 40 -1.91 10.82 -7.99
C LEU A 40 -2.03 9.37 -7.52
N ALA A 41 -3.18 8.75 -7.73
CA ALA A 41 -3.45 7.38 -7.32
C ALA A 41 -3.85 6.53 -8.55
N PRO A 42 -2.89 5.95 -9.28
CA PRO A 42 -3.19 5.12 -10.44
C PRO A 42 -3.67 3.72 -10.03
N ASP A 43 -4.57 3.14 -10.83
CA ASP A 43 -4.79 1.70 -10.79
C ASP A 43 -3.56 0.98 -11.35
N LEU A 44 -3.06 0.00 -10.61
CA LEU A 44 -1.83 -0.72 -10.98
C LEU A 44 -2.08 -1.71 -12.13
N PRO A 45 -1.09 -1.95 -13.01
CA PRO A 45 -1.17 -2.99 -14.01
C PRO A 45 -1.51 -4.36 -13.41
N GLY A 46 -2.47 -5.05 -14.02
CA GLY A 46 -3.00 -6.32 -13.52
C GLY A 46 -4.02 -6.18 -12.38
N CYS A 47 -4.39 -4.95 -11.97
CA CYS A 47 -5.44 -4.67 -10.99
C CYS A 47 -6.59 -3.89 -11.63
N ALA A 48 -7.79 -3.98 -11.07
CA ALA A 48 -8.98 -3.22 -11.50
C ALA A 48 -9.30 -3.29 -13.01
N GLY A 49 -8.85 -4.33 -13.71
CA GLY A 49 -9.01 -4.50 -15.16
C GLY A 49 -7.99 -3.74 -16.01
N VAL A 50 -6.95 -3.18 -15.41
CA VAL A 50 -5.81 -2.59 -16.14
C VAL A 50 -4.96 -3.71 -16.75
N ALA A 51 -4.47 -3.52 -17.98
CA ALA A 51 -3.60 -4.48 -18.65
C ALA A 51 -2.35 -4.80 -17.79
N THR A 52 -1.93 -6.06 -17.82
CA THR A 52 -0.75 -6.55 -17.09
C THR A 52 0.55 -5.97 -17.63
N LEU A 53 1.60 -6.01 -16.82
CA LEU A 53 2.96 -5.81 -17.31
C LEU A 53 3.38 -7.00 -18.18
N SER A 54 4.30 -6.78 -19.12
CA SER A 54 4.91 -7.84 -19.92
C SER A 54 6.03 -8.62 -19.19
N VAL A 55 6.22 -8.32 -17.90
CA VAL A 55 7.23 -8.92 -17.03
C VAL A 55 6.60 -9.41 -15.73
N THR A 56 7.31 -10.21 -14.95
CA THR A 56 6.89 -10.66 -13.61
C THR A 56 6.52 -9.47 -12.72
N HIS A 57 5.37 -9.54 -12.08
CA HIS A 57 4.77 -8.46 -11.29
C HIS A 57 5.39 -8.35 -9.89
N THR A 58 6.63 -7.88 -9.80
CA THR A 58 7.32 -7.59 -8.54
C THR A 58 7.15 -6.11 -8.16
N ALA A 59 7.38 -5.77 -6.89
CA ALA A 59 7.39 -4.37 -6.46
C ALA A 59 8.39 -3.53 -7.27
N ARG A 60 9.53 -4.12 -7.67
CA ARG A 60 10.50 -3.49 -8.56
C ARG A 60 9.94 -3.21 -9.96
N ALA A 61 9.24 -4.18 -10.57
CA ALA A 61 8.64 -3.99 -11.89
C ALA A 61 7.55 -2.90 -11.89
N TYR A 62 6.76 -2.83 -10.83
CA TYR A 62 5.80 -1.74 -10.62
C TYR A 62 6.50 -0.38 -10.42
N ALA A 63 7.63 -0.35 -9.71
CA ALA A 63 8.41 0.87 -9.54
C ALA A 63 8.99 1.36 -10.89
N ASP A 64 9.50 0.46 -11.71
CA ASP A 64 9.97 0.77 -13.07
C ASP A 64 8.82 1.28 -13.96
N TRP A 65 7.62 0.70 -13.83
CA TRP A 65 6.42 1.20 -14.51
C TRP A 65 6.02 2.60 -14.02
N ALA A 66 6.05 2.83 -12.71
CA ALA A 66 5.73 4.13 -12.11
C ALA A 66 6.72 5.21 -12.57
N LEU A 67 8.00 4.89 -12.65
CA LEU A 67 9.03 5.82 -13.14
C LEU A 67 8.74 6.26 -14.58
N ARG A 68 8.43 5.31 -15.48
CA ARG A 68 8.01 5.65 -16.86
C ARG A 68 6.73 6.49 -16.89
N ALA A 69 5.78 6.21 -15.99
CA ALA A 69 4.55 6.98 -15.90
C ALA A 69 4.78 8.41 -15.36
N MET A 70 5.77 8.61 -14.50
CA MET A 70 6.23 9.92 -14.05
C MET A 70 6.87 10.69 -15.21
N ASP A 71 7.78 10.05 -15.96
CA ASP A 71 8.44 10.67 -17.12
C ASP A 71 7.44 11.14 -18.18
N ALA A 72 6.46 10.27 -18.51
CA ALA A 72 5.38 10.61 -19.46
C ALA A 72 4.49 11.78 -19.02
N ARG A 73 4.57 12.20 -17.73
CA ARG A 73 3.82 13.35 -17.17
C ARG A 73 4.68 14.56 -16.85
N GLY A 74 5.98 14.50 -17.13
CA GLY A 74 6.92 15.56 -16.76
C GLY A 74 7.06 15.74 -15.24
N LEU A 75 6.88 14.67 -14.44
CA LEU A 75 7.03 14.72 -13.00
C LEU A 75 8.49 14.45 -12.63
N ASP A 76 9.26 15.46 -12.32
CA ASP A 76 10.68 15.36 -11.94
C ASP A 76 10.88 14.70 -10.57
N GLY A 77 9.92 14.83 -9.65
CA GLY A 77 9.99 14.21 -8.34
C GLY A 77 8.64 14.18 -7.62
N VAL A 78 8.44 13.13 -6.85
CA VAL A 78 7.21 12.87 -6.09
C VAL A 78 7.49 12.54 -4.64
N VAL A 79 6.51 12.71 -3.77
CA VAL A 79 6.40 11.91 -2.55
C VAL A 79 5.84 10.55 -2.99
N ALA A 80 6.50 9.45 -2.66
CA ALA A 80 5.99 8.13 -2.97
C ALA A 80 5.27 7.56 -1.74
N GLY A 81 4.04 7.12 -1.93
CA GLY A 81 3.25 6.57 -0.83
C GLY A 81 2.54 5.27 -1.22
N GLY A 82 2.04 4.58 -0.22
CA GLY A 82 1.27 3.38 -0.46
C GLY A 82 0.58 2.82 0.76
N LEU A 83 -0.39 1.97 0.48
CA LEU A 83 -1.13 1.16 1.44
C LEU A 83 -0.73 -0.30 1.28
N CYS A 84 -0.43 -1.00 2.37
CA CYS A 84 -0.21 -2.45 2.34
C CYS A 84 0.90 -2.83 1.33
N SER A 85 0.61 -3.66 0.32
CA SER A 85 1.57 -4.02 -0.73
C SER A 85 2.07 -2.82 -1.55
N GLY A 86 1.28 -1.77 -1.68
CA GLY A 86 1.70 -0.52 -2.34
C GLY A 86 2.90 0.14 -1.67
N THR A 87 3.10 -0.07 -0.38
CA THR A 87 4.30 0.41 0.34
C THR A 87 5.59 -0.25 -0.16
N ALA A 88 5.51 -1.53 -0.55
CA ALA A 88 6.64 -2.23 -1.14
C ALA A 88 7.04 -1.62 -2.50
N ILE A 89 6.05 -1.16 -3.27
CA ILE A 89 6.27 -0.46 -4.55
C ILE A 89 6.90 0.91 -4.31
N ALA A 90 6.38 1.69 -3.33
CA ALA A 90 6.94 2.98 -2.95
C ALA A 90 8.40 2.85 -2.49
N LEU A 91 8.72 1.84 -1.67
CA LEU A 91 10.09 1.54 -1.25
C LEU A 91 10.97 1.10 -2.43
N ALA A 92 10.44 0.28 -3.34
CA ALA A 92 11.19 -0.11 -4.54
C ALA A 92 11.49 1.12 -5.42
N LEU A 93 10.55 2.04 -5.61
CA LEU A 93 10.75 3.29 -6.35
C LEU A 93 11.82 4.16 -5.68
N ALA A 94 11.78 4.30 -4.35
CA ALA A 94 12.80 5.02 -3.59
C ALA A 94 14.20 4.39 -3.74
N GLY A 95 14.26 3.05 -3.80
CA GLY A 95 15.51 2.31 -3.98
C GLY A 95 16.13 2.44 -5.38
N ILE A 96 15.31 2.46 -6.45
CA ILE A 96 15.81 2.52 -7.82
C ILE A 96 16.05 3.93 -8.34
N ALA A 97 15.29 4.91 -7.84
CA ALA A 97 15.33 6.30 -8.28
C ALA A 97 15.26 7.27 -7.09
N PRO A 98 16.24 7.22 -6.15
CA PRO A 98 16.19 8.02 -4.93
C PRO A 98 16.18 9.54 -5.20
N SER A 99 16.75 10.01 -6.30
CA SER A 99 16.66 11.42 -6.70
C SER A 99 15.26 11.86 -7.11
N ARG A 100 14.44 10.93 -7.62
CA ARG A 100 13.07 11.17 -8.09
C ARG A 100 12.02 11.05 -6.96
N VAL A 101 12.42 10.59 -5.76
CA VAL A 101 11.55 10.48 -4.59
C VAL A 101 12.00 11.52 -3.55
N ARG A 102 11.10 12.46 -3.21
CA ARG A 102 11.36 13.55 -2.27
C ARG A 102 11.06 13.17 -0.83
N GLY A 103 10.14 12.24 -0.60
CA GLY A 103 9.73 11.73 0.71
C GLY A 103 8.92 10.45 0.56
N LEU A 104 8.66 9.78 1.68
CA LEU A 104 7.87 8.55 1.73
C LEU A 104 6.68 8.68 2.68
N LEU A 105 5.50 8.18 2.28
CA LEU A 105 4.30 8.05 3.10
C LEU A 105 3.81 6.59 3.07
N LEU A 106 4.10 5.83 4.12
CA LEU A 106 3.88 4.39 4.18
C LEU A 106 2.77 4.05 5.19
N HIS A 107 1.69 3.41 4.74
CA HIS A 107 0.62 2.95 5.61
C HIS A 107 0.67 1.42 5.73
N THR A 108 0.81 0.90 6.96
CA THR A 108 0.92 -0.54 7.27
C THR A 108 1.91 -1.27 6.36
N PRO A 109 3.21 -0.89 6.38
CA PRO A 109 4.17 -1.28 5.37
C PRO A 109 4.61 -2.74 5.48
N PHE A 110 4.69 -3.42 4.32
CA PHE A 110 5.34 -4.71 4.17
C PHE A 110 6.86 -4.50 3.98
N LEU A 111 7.61 -4.48 5.08
CA LEU A 111 9.05 -4.22 5.06
C LEU A 111 9.89 -5.47 4.78
N ARG A 112 9.59 -6.57 5.48
CA ARG A 112 10.34 -7.82 5.35
C ARG A 112 9.48 -9.02 5.79
N PRO A 113 9.80 -10.23 5.32
CA PRO A 113 9.02 -11.43 5.61
C PRO A 113 8.81 -11.72 7.11
N GLY A 114 9.83 -11.45 7.95
CA GLY A 114 9.76 -11.70 9.38
C GLY A 114 8.79 -10.80 10.16
N LEU A 115 8.30 -9.72 9.56
CA LEU A 115 7.30 -8.82 10.15
C LEU A 115 5.88 -9.12 9.66
N ILE A 116 5.71 -10.01 8.69
CA ILE A 116 4.40 -10.51 8.27
C ILE A 116 3.98 -11.58 9.27
N ARG A 117 2.76 -11.47 9.81
CA ARG A 117 2.24 -12.45 10.77
C ARG A 117 2.24 -13.86 10.16
N PRO A 118 2.57 -14.90 10.94
CA PRO A 118 2.77 -16.27 10.41
C PRO A 118 1.58 -16.79 9.59
N ALA A 119 0.34 -16.56 10.03
CA ALA A 119 -0.86 -16.98 9.32
C ALA A 119 -0.97 -16.34 7.92
N ILE A 120 -0.71 -15.03 7.83
CA ILE A 120 -0.72 -14.30 6.55
C ILE A 120 0.42 -14.73 5.66
N ARG A 121 1.61 -14.96 6.23
CA ARG A 121 2.75 -15.47 5.45
C ARG A 121 2.47 -16.85 4.87
N ALA A 122 1.86 -17.76 5.65
CA ALA A 122 1.45 -19.08 5.18
C ALA A 122 0.39 -18.97 4.07
N GLN A 123 -0.59 -18.06 4.21
CA GLN A 123 -1.61 -17.79 3.21
C GLN A 123 -0.99 -17.24 1.91
N LEU A 124 -0.10 -16.25 1.98
CA LEU A 124 0.59 -15.70 0.81
C LEU A 124 1.44 -16.77 0.11
N ALA A 125 2.14 -17.62 0.88
CA ALA A 125 2.90 -18.73 0.34
C ALA A 125 2.01 -19.75 -0.38
N LEU A 126 0.86 -20.10 0.18
CA LEU A 126 -0.13 -20.99 -0.44
C LEU A 126 -0.70 -20.39 -1.73
N LEU A 127 -1.15 -19.13 -1.69
CA LEU A 127 -1.73 -18.44 -2.85
C LEU A 127 -0.72 -18.25 -3.99
N SER A 128 0.56 -18.10 -3.68
CA SER A 128 1.63 -17.97 -4.67
C SER A 128 2.19 -19.31 -5.16
N SER A 129 1.77 -20.44 -4.57
CA SER A 129 2.09 -21.78 -5.03
C SER A 129 1.24 -22.22 -6.23
N PRO A 130 1.61 -23.31 -6.95
CA PRO A 130 0.76 -23.90 -7.97
C PRO A 130 -0.63 -24.32 -7.45
N LEU A 131 -0.74 -24.66 -6.16
CA LEU A 131 -2.00 -25.01 -5.52
C LEU A 131 -2.94 -23.80 -5.34
N GLY A 132 -2.41 -22.59 -5.38
CA GLY A 132 -3.21 -21.36 -5.29
C GLY A 132 -4.32 -21.25 -6.34
N VAL A 133 -4.13 -21.88 -7.49
CA VAL A 133 -5.15 -21.97 -8.56
C VAL A 133 -6.44 -22.66 -8.08
N LEU A 134 -6.33 -23.62 -7.16
CA LEU A 134 -7.50 -24.34 -6.61
C LEU A 134 -8.39 -23.42 -5.74
N PHE A 135 -7.84 -22.34 -5.24
CA PHE A 135 -8.56 -21.34 -4.44
C PHE A 135 -9.22 -20.22 -5.29
N ALA A 136 -8.97 -20.23 -6.61
CA ALA A 136 -9.56 -19.23 -7.51
C ALA A 136 -11.10 -19.17 -7.45
N PRO A 137 -11.86 -20.31 -7.37
CA PRO A 137 -13.31 -20.27 -7.20
C PRO A 137 -13.77 -19.62 -5.89
N LEU A 138 -12.97 -19.76 -4.81
CA LEU A 138 -13.29 -19.17 -3.50
C LEU A 138 -13.28 -17.65 -3.54
N ARG A 139 -12.47 -17.05 -4.38
CA ARG A 139 -12.43 -15.60 -4.62
C ARG A 139 -13.76 -15.04 -5.14
N ARG A 140 -14.58 -15.88 -5.80
CA ARG A 140 -15.89 -15.51 -6.34
C ARG A 140 -17.00 -15.60 -5.31
N SER A 141 -16.76 -16.23 -4.18
CA SER A 141 -17.78 -16.37 -3.11
C SER A 141 -17.74 -15.18 -2.16
N THR A 142 -18.77 -14.36 -2.19
CA THR A 142 -18.94 -13.24 -1.24
C THR A 142 -18.93 -13.72 0.21
N THR A 143 -19.59 -14.85 0.50
CA THR A 143 -19.62 -15.44 1.84
C THR A 143 -18.23 -15.82 2.35
N LEU A 144 -17.40 -16.47 1.51
CA LEU A 144 -16.05 -16.85 1.88
C LEU A 144 -15.12 -15.64 1.99
N SER A 145 -15.31 -14.63 1.14
CA SER A 145 -14.61 -13.35 1.24
C SER A 145 -14.94 -12.64 2.56
N MET A 146 -16.23 -12.61 2.94
CA MET A 146 -16.69 -12.07 4.23
C MET A 146 -16.11 -12.84 5.42
N LEU A 147 -16.15 -14.18 5.37
CA LEU A 147 -15.55 -15.01 6.42
C LEU A 147 -14.06 -14.76 6.57
N HIS A 148 -13.33 -14.72 5.45
CA HIS A 148 -11.90 -14.40 5.45
C HIS A 148 -11.63 -13.03 6.09
N ARG A 149 -12.42 -12.00 5.74
CA ARG A 149 -12.28 -10.67 6.35
C ARG A 149 -12.56 -10.67 7.85
N ARG A 150 -13.61 -11.37 8.29
CA ARG A 150 -13.91 -11.51 9.73
C ARG A 150 -12.80 -12.19 10.52
N LEU A 151 -12.10 -13.14 9.90
CA LEU A 151 -11.02 -13.87 10.55
C LEU A 151 -9.68 -13.13 10.55
N PHE A 152 -9.42 -12.30 9.53
CA PHE A 152 -8.09 -11.73 9.29
C PHE A 152 -8.04 -10.20 9.22
N ALA A 153 -9.17 -9.52 9.05
CA ALA A 153 -9.20 -8.08 8.84
C ALA A 153 -10.08 -7.30 9.84
N GLU A 154 -10.49 -7.95 10.95
CA GLU A 154 -11.33 -7.31 12.01
C GLU A 154 -12.64 -6.72 11.48
N ALA A 155 -13.27 -7.37 10.55
CA ALA A 155 -14.37 -6.86 9.76
C ALA A 155 -15.74 -6.90 10.47
N ALA A 156 -15.82 -6.59 11.77
CA ALA A 156 -17.13 -6.44 12.44
C ALA A 156 -17.94 -5.26 11.84
N ASP A 157 -17.24 -4.23 11.32
CA ASP A 157 -17.81 -2.96 10.87
C ASP A 157 -17.43 -2.58 9.45
N VAL A 158 -17.30 -3.55 8.53
CA VAL A 158 -17.02 -3.21 7.12
C VAL A 158 -18.25 -2.61 6.47
N ASP A 159 -18.11 -1.41 5.93
CA ASP A 159 -19.08 -0.79 5.07
C ASP A 159 -19.41 -1.68 3.86
N ALA A 160 -20.70 -1.94 3.62
CA ALA A 160 -21.17 -2.81 2.55
C ALA A 160 -20.72 -2.30 1.15
N GLU A 161 -20.69 -0.99 0.95
CA GLU A 161 -20.24 -0.38 -0.31
C GLU A 161 -18.75 -0.62 -0.53
N HIS A 162 -17.92 -0.39 0.49
CA HIS A 162 -16.48 -0.66 0.42
C HIS A 162 -16.19 -2.15 0.15
N LEU A 163 -16.94 -3.05 0.80
CA LEU A 163 -16.84 -4.48 0.57
C LEU A 163 -17.19 -4.87 -0.88
N ALA A 164 -18.25 -4.27 -1.45
CA ALA A 164 -18.65 -4.52 -2.82
C ALA A 164 -17.57 -4.06 -3.82
N HIS A 165 -16.95 -2.91 -3.60
CA HIS A 165 -15.83 -2.42 -4.40
C HIS A 165 -14.61 -3.34 -4.33
N ASP A 166 -14.20 -3.74 -3.13
CA ASP A 166 -13.08 -4.66 -2.95
C ASP A 166 -13.33 -6.03 -3.61
N GLN A 167 -14.57 -6.52 -3.53
CA GLN A 167 -14.95 -7.76 -4.21
C GLN A 167 -14.88 -7.60 -5.73
N ALA A 168 -15.37 -6.48 -6.27
CA ALA A 168 -15.29 -6.18 -7.69
C ALA A 168 -13.85 -6.05 -8.17
N ASP A 169 -12.98 -5.40 -7.40
CA ASP A 169 -11.56 -5.25 -7.70
C ASP A 169 -10.83 -6.60 -7.67
N LEU A 170 -11.11 -7.43 -6.66
CA LEU A 170 -10.57 -8.78 -6.56
C LEU A 170 -10.93 -9.66 -7.76
N LEU A 171 -12.16 -9.55 -8.26
CA LEU A 171 -12.63 -10.32 -9.43
C LEU A 171 -12.00 -9.84 -10.75
N ARG A 172 -11.61 -8.57 -10.82
CA ARG A 172 -10.97 -7.96 -12.00
C ARG A 172 -9.44 -8.01 -11.95
N ALA A 173 -8.86 -8.42 -10.83
CA ALA A 173 -7.42 -8.57 -10.70
C ALA A 173 -6.92 -9.79 -11.47
N ASP A 174 -5.79 -9.64 -12.18
CA ASP A 174 -5.10 -10.73 -12.86
C ASP A 174 -4.50 -11.70 -11.83
N PRO A 175 -4.81 -13.01 -11.89
CA PRO A 175 -4.33 -13.97 -10.90
C PRO A 175 -2.82 -14.18 -10.91
N ALA A 176 -2.15 -14.01 -12.06
CA ALA A 176 -0.71 -14.18 -12.16
C ALA A 176 0.00 -12.96 -11.54
N ALA A 177 -0.46 -11.74 -11.85
CA ALA A 177 0.02 -10.52 -11.24
C ALA A 177 -0.13 -10.54 -9.71
N ALA A 178 -1.31 -10.96 -9.23
CA ALA A 178 -1.58 -11.09 -7.80
C ALA A 178 -0.64 -12.09 -7.10
N ARG A 179 -0.39 -13.23 -7.74
CA ARG A 179 0.50 -14.29 -7.23
C ARG A 179 1.95 -13.84 -7.19
N ASP A 180 2.42 -13.17 -8.25
CA ASP A 180 3.80 -12.70 -8.35
C ASP A 180 4.10 -11.65 -7.28
N LEU A 181 3.20 -10.66 -7.11
CA LEU A 181 3.35 -9.64 -6.08
C LEU A 181 3.28 -10.25 -4.67
N ALA A 182 2.36 -11.20 -4.42
CA ALA A 182 2.31 -11.91 -3.15
C ALA A 182 3.65 -12.58 -2.83
N ARG A 183 4.24 -13.29 -3.81
CA ARG A 183 5.57 -13.91 -3.64
C ARG A 183 6.65 -12.90 -3.30
N ASP A 184 6.67 -11.76 -3.98
CA ASP A 184 7.62 -10.67 -3.74
C ASP A 184 7.50 -10.13 -2.30
N LEU A 185 6.29 -9.99 -1.77
CA LEU A 185 6.05 -9.47 -0.41
C LEU A 185 6.64 -10.36 0.68
N PHE A 186 6.54 -11.68 0.55
CA PHE A 186 7.02 -12.61 1.59
C PHE A 186 8.45 -13.14 1.36
N THR A 187 9.13 -12.73 0.28
CA THR A 187 10.51 -13.14 0.00
C THR A 187 11.53 -12.01 0.07
N VAL A 188 11.13 -10.76 -0.16
CA VAL A 188 12.06 -9.63 -0.28
C VAL A 188 12.13 -8.80 1.01
N ASP A 189 13.34 -8.59 1.54
CA ASP A 189 13.62 -7.63 2.63
C ASP A 189 13.96 -6.26 2.06
N ARG A 190 13.16 -5.25 2.42
CA ARG A 190 13.28 -3.86 1.96
C ARG A 190 13.90 -2.95 3.02
N THR A 191 14.34 -3.50 4.15
CA THR A 191 14.91 -2.71 5.24
C THR A 191 16.17 -1.97 4.81
N ALA A 192 16.92 -2.51 3.85
CA ALA A 192 18.13 -1.86 3.31
C ALA A 192 17.80 -0.51 2.65
N VAL A 193 16.64 -0.39 1.98
CA VAL A 193 16.20 0.89 1.39
C VAL A 193 15.97 1.93 2.49
N LEU A 194 15.34 1.54 3.60
CA LEU A 194 15.13 2.46 4.73
C LEU A 194 16.44 2.89 5.38
N ARG A 195 17.42 1.98 5.51
CA ARG A 195 18.75 2.35 6.08
C ARG A 195 19.49 3.37 5.22
N ALA A 196 19.32 3.31 3.92
CA ALA A 196 19.91 4.27 2.98
C ALA A 196 19.08 5.56 2.82
N TRP A 197 17.85 5.58 3.42
CA TRP A 197 16.92 6.68 3.22
C TRP A 197 17.16 7.82 4.21
N THR A 198 17.56 8.98 3.73
CA THR A 198 17.88 10.17 4.54
C THR A 198 16.84 11.28 4.43
N LYS A 199 15.86 11.14 3.50
CA LYS A 199 14.82 12.13 3.25
C LYS A 199 13.62 11.93 4.18
N PRO A 200 12.65 12.86 4.22
CA PRO A 200 11.46 12.72 5.05
C PRO A 200 10.73 11.39 4.84
N LEU A 201 10.34 10.75 5.93
CA LEU A 201 9.63 9.48 5.96
C LEU A 201 8.52 9.54 7.00
N ALA A 202 7.29 9.30 6.57
CA ALA A 202 6.11 9.17 7.41
C ALA A 202 5.57 7.74 7.35
N VAL A 203 5.26 7.15 8.50
CA VAL A 203 4.74 5.78 8.62
C VAL A 203 3.50 5.77 9.50
N VAL A 204 2.40 5.25 8.98
CA VAL A 204 1.15 5.02 9.72
C VAL A 204 1.04 3.53 10.04
N LEU A 205 0.74 3.18 11.28
CA LEU A 205 0.58 1.81 11.74
C LEU A 205 -0.74 1.63 12.50
N ALA A 206 -1.44 0.55 12.22
CA ALA A 206 -2.61 0.13 12.96
C ALA A 206 -2.20 -0.80 14.11
N ASP A 207 -2.66 -0.53 15.33
CA ASP A 207 -2.28 -1.32 16.52
C ASP A 207 -2.83 -2.75 16.50
N GLY A 208 -4.04 -2.92 15.95
CA GLY A 208 -4.70 -4.21 15.75
C GLY A 208 -4.41 -4.87 14.40
N ASP A 209 -3.32 -4.54 13.72
CA ASP A 209 -3.02 -5.08 12.40
C ASP A 209 -2.90 -6.61 12.41
N ALA A 210 -3.79 -7.27 11.64
CA ALA A 210 -3.81 -8.73 11.54
C ALA A 210 -2.79 -9.28 10.52
N PHE A 211 -2.21 -8.42 9.68
CA PHE A 211 -1.30 -8.81 8.60
C PHE A 211 0.17 -8.66 8.97
N ILE A 212 0.51 -7.58 9.66
CA ILE A 212 1.89 -7.30 10.07
C ILE A 212 2.02 -7.18 11.58
N ASP A 213 3.21 -7.42 12.08
CA ASP A 213 3.59 -7.09 13.46
C ASP A 213 3.86 -5.58 13.56
N ALA A 214 2.85 -4.80 13.96
CA ALA A 214 2.95 -3.35 14.01
C ALA A 214 4.02 -2.86 15.01
N PRO A 215 4.14 -3.39 16.26
CA PRO A 215 5.24 -3.04 17.16
C PRO A 215 6.62 -3.37 16.58
N GLY A 216 6.80 -4.57 16.04
CA GLY A 216 8.05 -4.98 15.40
C GLY A 216 8.38 -4.15 14.16
N THR A 217 7.35 -3.74 13.40
CA THR A 217 7.51 -2.83 12.24
C THR A 217 7.94 -1.44 12.68
N ALA A 218 7.32 -0.88 13.72
CA ALA A 218 7.73 0.40 14.29
C ALA A 218 9.19 0.38 14.75
N ALA A 219 9.59 -0.66 15.48
CA ALA A 219 10.97 -0.83 15.95
C ALA A 219 11.96 -0.95 14.77
N ALA A 220 11.61 -1.73 13.73
CA ALA A 220 12.44 -1.89 12.55
C ALA A 220 12.59 -0.59 11.75
N VAL A 221 11.53 0.20 11.63
CA VAL A 221 11.57 1.53 10.99
C VAL A 221 12.44 2.47 11.80
N SER A 222 12.24 2.59 13.12
CA SER A 222 13.01 3.50 13.98
C SER A 222 14.50 3.17 13.99
N LEU A 223 14.84 1.88 13.93
CA LEU A 223 16.23 1.43 13.85
C LEU A 223 16.87 1.73 12.49
N ALA A 224 16.13 1.53 11.41
CA ALA A 224 16.64 1.68 10.04
C ALA A 224 16.67 3.16 9.59
N ALA A 225 15.72 3.97 10.02
CA ALA A 225 15.51 5.37 9.66
C ALA A 225 15.08 6.18 10.89
N PRO A 226 16.01 6.59 11.77
CA PRO A 226 15.70 7.28 13.02
C PRO A 226 14.92 8.61 12.84
N GLN A 227 15.01 9.21 11.64
CA GLN A 227 14.25 10.42 11.27
C GLN A 227 12.77 10.14 10.94
N ALA A 228 12.34 8.88 10.90
CA ALA A 228 10.98 8.52 10.53
C ALA A 228 9.96 9.10 11.52
N MET A 229 8.93 9.70 10.98
CA MET A 229 7.75 10.15 11.71
C MET A 229 6.75 9.00 11.75
N ILE A 230 6.53 8.39 12.91
CA ILE A 230 5.61 7.27 13.08
C ILE A 230 4.37 7.74 13.81
N ALA A 231 3.19 7.48 13.25
CA ALA A 231 1.92 7.62 13.93
C ALA A 231 1.23 6.24 14.02
N ARG A 232 0.50 6.03 15.12
CA ARG A 232 -0.26 4.81 15.37
C ARG A 232 -1.71 5.18 15.63
N PHE A 233 -2.62 4.29 15.24
CA PHE A 233 -4.04 4.43 15.55
C PHE A 233 -4.61 3.07 15.99
N PRO A 234 -5.65 3.06 16.84
CA PRO A 234 -6.40 1.85 17.13
C PRO A 234 -7.12 1.40 15.86
N GLY A 235 -7.07 0.11 15.54
CA GLY A 235 -7.72 -0.44 14.35
C GLY A 235 -6.92 -1.54 13.67
N GLY A 236 -7.49 -2.11 12.61
CA GLY A 236 -6.94 -3.19 11.82
C GLY A 236 -6.15 -2.74 10.59
N HIS A 237 -5.73 -3.71 9.77
CA HIS A 237 -4.91 -3.50 8.58
C HIS A 237 -5.59 -2.65 7.52
N GLY A 238 -6.88 -2.82 7.36
CA GLY A 238 -7.70 -2.11 6.38
C GLY A 238 -8.37 -0.88 6.99
N TRP A 239 -9.12 -0.21 6.12
CA TRP A 239 -9.98 0.87 6.55
C TRP A 239 -11.28 0.29 7.14
N THR A 240 -11.62 0.72 8.36
CA THR A 240 -12.90 0.38 9.00
C THR A 240 -13.61 1.64 9.47
N PRO A 241 -14.96 1.74 9.36
CA PRO A 241 -15.71 2.91 9.80
C PRO A 241 -15.44 3.30 11.25
N ALA A 242 -15.32 2.33 12.15
CA ALA A 242 -15.12 2.53 13.58
C ALA A 242 -13.81 3.29 13.92
N TYR A 243 -12.78 3.16 13.09
CA TYR A 243 -11.47 3.77 13.33
C TYR A 243 -11.10 4.84 12.30
N ARG A 244 -12.04 5.24 11.45
CA ARG A 244 -11.84 6.22 10.38
C ARG A 244 -11.24 7.53 10.89
N GLU A 245 -11.82 8.08 11.95
CA GLU A 245 -11.38 9.36 12.51
C GLU A 245 -9.95 9.27 13.00
N HIS A 246 -9.62 8.27 13.83
CA HIS A 246 -8.26 8.07 14.33
C HIS A 246 -7.24 7.86 13.20
N GLN A 247 -7.60 7.09 12.18
CA GLN A 247 -6.75 6.87 11.01
C GLN A 247 -6.53 8.18 10.25
N ASN A 248 -7.59 8.96 10.03
CA ASN A 248 -7.53 10.22 9.32
C ASN A 248 -6.73 11.27 10.10
N GLU A 249 -6.88 11.34 11.42
CA GLU A 249 -6.07 12.22 12.30
C GLU A 249 -4.59 11.86 12.22
N ALA A 250 -4.25 10.58 12.35
CA ALA A 250 -2.87 10.10 12.22
C ALA A 250 -2.28 10.47 10.85
N LEU A 251 -3.05 10.26 9.78
CA LEU A 251 -2.65 10.54 8.41
C LEU A 251 -2.49 12.06 8.17
N ALA A 252 -3.45 12.88 8.64
CA ALA A 252 -3.41 14.34 8.52
C ALA A 252 -2.18 14.92 9.22
N GLY A 253 -1.95 14.50 10.47
CA GLY A 253 -0.80 14.96 11.26
C GLY A 253 0.53 14.62 10.59
N LEU A 254 0.64 13.42 10.01
CA LEU A 254 1.84 13.03 9.26
C LEU A 254 1.95 13.74 7.92
N ALA A 255 0.86 13.95 7.19
CA ALA A 255 0.85 14.68 5.92
C ALA A 255 1.37 16.11 6.10
N ALA A 256 0.88 16.84 7.11
CA ALA A 256 1.33 18.18 7.45
C ALA A 256 2.82 18.22 7.78
N ARG A 257 3.29 17.31 8.66
CA ARG A 257 4.70 17.23 9.06
C ARG A 257 5.61 16.84 7.89
N LEU A 258 5.17 15.89 7.06
CA LEU A 258 5.90 15.46 5.88
C LEU A 258 6.06 16.61 4.89
N THR A 259 4.99 17.35 4.62
CA THR A 259 5.03 18.51 3.71
C THR A 259 5.96 19.60 4.24
N ALA A 260 5.89 19.90 5.53
CA ALA A 260 6.80 20.88 6.16
C ALA A 260 8.28 20.47 6.07
N ALA A 261 8.58 19.17 6.08
CA ALA A 261 9.95 18.66 6.00
C ALA A 261 10.49 18.59 4.55
N LEU A 262 9.63 18.84 3.53
CA LEU A 262 10.03 18.88 2.11
C LEU A 262 10.51 20.27 1.65
N VAL A 263 10.27 21.29 2.45
CA VAL A 263 10.70 22.68 2.24
C VAL A 263 12.11 22.88 2.78
#